data_bbbb58d212330b353831f68c717050a2
#
_entry.id   bbbb58d212330b353831f68c717050a2
#
_cell.length_a   1.000
_cell.length_b   1.000
_cell.length_c   1.000
_cell.angle_alpha   90.00
_cell.angle_beta   90.00
_cell.angle_gamma   90.00
#
_symmetry.space_group_name_H-M   'P 1'
#
loop_
_entity.id
_entity.type
_entity.pdbx_description
1 polymer ?
#
loop_
_entity_poly.entity_id
_entity_poly.type
_entity_poly.pdbx_seq_one_letter_code
_entity_poly.pdbx_strand_id
1 'polypeptide(L)'
;MSTHSNIGILGEDGKIEAVYCHNDGYLSGVGATLFFNYQEEGVKKLIKGGALSAFCSSSSSTFYIRDGGESLHDSNRSRTYSGITDYCHQSHNYFYDPKKKEWFFIRQNNCMTLASALMRDGNISKEDKGRIRKFSLKQKINEIIGE
;
A
#
# COMPACT_ATOMS: atom_id res chain seq x y z
N MET A 1 -6.74 8.74 17.86
CA MET A 1 -7.39 7.60 17.18
C MET A 1 -6.48 7.06 16.08
N SER A 2 -6.32 5.75 16.05
CA SER A 2 -5.53 5.12 15.00
C SER A 2 -6.32 5.06 13.69
N THR A 3 -5.65 5.34 12.58
CA THR A 3 -6.22 5.17 11.24
C THR A 3 -5.78 3.81 10.71
N HIS A 4 -6.73 2.96 10.43
CA HIS A 4 -6.49 1.58 10.01
C HIS A 4 -6.44 1.49 8.48
N SER A 5 -5.64 0.54 7.98
CA SER A 5 -5.53 0.33 6.54
C SER A 5 -5.27 -1.14 6.20
N ASN A 6 -5.46 -1.48 4.93
CA ASN A 6 -5.02 -2.72 4.33
C ASN A 6 -3.93 -2.43 3.30
N ILE A 7 -2.92 -3.29 3.24
CA ILE A 7 -1.83 -3.21 2.27
C ILE A 7 -1.79 -4.53 1.51
N GLY A 8 -1.96 -4.49 0.20
CA GLY A 8 -2.11 -5.70 -0.59
C GLY A 8 -1.38 -5.71 -1.91
N ILE A 9 -1.46 -6.84 -2.59
CA ILE A 9 -0.92 -7.04 -3.93
C ILE A 9 -1.96 -7.74 -4.80
N LEU A 10 -2.13 -7.25 -6.03
CA LEU A 10 -3.05 -7.83 -7.00
C LEU A 10 -2.39 -9.02 -7.67
N GLY A 11 -3.04 -10.20 -7.62
CA GLY A 11 -2.59 -11.40 -8.29
C GLY A 11 -3.06 -11.46 -9.73
N GLU A 12 -2.48 -12.37 -10.50
CA GLU A 12 -2.84 -12.60 -11.90
C GLU A 12 -4.30 -13.07 -12.06
N ASP A 13 -4.83 -13.71 -11.02
CA ASP A 13 -6.21 -14.18 -10.98
C ASP A 13 -7.22 -13.08 -10.62
N GLY A 14 -6.77 -11.85 -10.41
CA GLY A 14 -7.61 -10.73 -10.02
C GLY A 14 -7.90 -10.64 -8.53
N LYS A 15 -7.39 -11.57 -7.74
CA LYS A 15 -7.56 -11.56 -6.29
C LYS A 15 -6.49 -10.69 -5.64
N ILE A 16 -6.81 -10.14 -4.47
CA ILE A 16 -5.88 -9.32 -3.71
C ILE A 16 -5.53 -10.03 -2.41
N GLU A 17 -4.25 -10.30 -2.20
CA GLU A 17 -3.74 -10.76 -0.91
C GLU A 17 -3.24 -9.55 -0.13
N ALA A 18 -3.69 -9.40 1.13
CA ALA A 18 -3.40 -8.18 1.88
C ALA A 18 -3.20 -8.46 3.36
N VAL A 19 -2.53 -7.53 4.03
CA VAL A 19 -2.36 -7.52 5.48
C VAL A 19 -2.97 -6.25 6.07
N TYR A 20 -3.40 -6.35 7.31
CA TYR A 20 -3.94 -5.25 8.09
C TYR A 20 -2.79 -4.42 8.70
N CYS A 21 -2.95 -3.10 8.69
CA CYS A 21 -2.04 -2.18 9.39
C CYS A 21 -2.84 -1.33 10.38
N HIS A 22 -2.47 -1.38 11.66
CA HIS A 22 -3.26 -0.78 12.73
C HIS A 22 -3.10 0.73 12.86
N ASN A 23 -1.89 1.26 12.60
CA ASN A 23 -1.58 2.68 12.83
C ASN A 23 -1.20 3.40 11.55
N ASP A 24 -1.49 4.70 11.52
CA ASP A 24 -1.01 5.66 10.52
C ASP A 24 -1.39 5.30 9.08
N GLY A 25 -2.56 4.70 8.89
CA GLY A 25 -3.05 4.24 7.58
C GLY A 25 -3.41 5.34 6.59
N TYR A 26 -3.40 6.61 7.01
CA TYR A 26 -3.73 7.75 6.16
C TYR A 26 -2.69 7.94 5.05
N LEU A 27 -3.07 8.72 4.04
CA LEU A 27 -2.24 8.89 2.83
C LEU A 27 -0.84 9.42 3.10
N SER A 28 -0.69 10.39 3.99
CA SER A 28 0.63 10.95 4.33
C SER A 28 1.46 10.03 5.24
N GLY A 29 0.88 8.98 5.77
CA GLY A 29 1.56 7.95 6.55
C GLY A 29 1.87 6.72 5.68
N VAL A 30 1.05 5.68 5.80
CA VAL A 30 1.22 4.43 5.05
C VAL A 30 1.27 4.68 3.53
N GLY A 31 0.37 5.53 3.02
CA GLY A 31 0.32 5.79 1.57
C GLY A 31 1.64 6.31 1.02
N ALA A 32 2.18 7.36 1.61
CA ALA A 32 3.46 7.95 1.16
C ALA A 32 4.61 6.95 1.31
N THR A 33 4.64 6.21 2.42
CA THR A 33 5.68 5.20 2.68
C THR A 33 5.67 4.12 1.61
N LEU A 34 4.49 3.61 1.25
CA LEU A 34 4.36 2.61 0.20
C LEU A 34 4.82 3.16 -1.15
N PHE A 35 4.37 4.35 -1.50
CA PHE A 35 4.68 4.94 -2.80
C PHE A 35 6.18 5.12 -3.00
N PHE A 36 6.87 5.65 -2.00
CA PHE A 36 8.29 6.01 -2.13
C PHE A 36 9.26 4.86 -1.86
N ASN A 37 8.85 3.82 -1.12
CA ASN A 37 9.79 2.84 -0.61
C ASN A 37 9.50 1.38 -0.98
N TYR A 38 8.30 1.06 -1.47
CA TYR A 38 7.90 -0.33 -1.69
C TYR A 38 7.43 -0.57 -3.11
N GLN A 39 7.88 -1.68 -3.69
CA GLN A 39 7.43 -2.22 -4.96
C GLN A 39 7.12 -3.70 -4.79
N GLU A 40 6.99 -4.46 -5.88
CA GLU A 40 6.51 -5.84 -5.85
C GLU A 40 7.19 -6.70 -4.78
N GLU A 41 8.53 -6.75 -4.78
CA GLU A 41 9.27 -7.61 -3.85
C GLU A 41 9.11 -7.16 -2.40
N GLY A 42 9.11 -5.86 -2.17
CA GLY A 42 8.94 -5.30 -0.84
C GLY A 42 7.57 -5.60 -0.27
N VAL A 43 6.50 -5.46 -1.06
CA VAL A 43 5.15 -5.72 -0.58
C VAL A 43 4.90 -7.21 -0.36
N LYS A 44 5.46 -8.08 -1.20
CA LYS A 44 5.38 -9.54 -0.99
C LYS A 44 5.99 -9.95 0.36
N LYS A 45 7.16 -9.39 0.66
CA LYS A 45 7.84 -9.63 1.93
C LYS A 45 7.03 -9.12 3.12
N LEU A 46 6.43 -7.93 2.98
CA LEU A 46 5.59 -7.33 3.99
C LEU A 46 4.39 -8.21 4.31
N ILE A 47 3.72 -8.73 3.29
CA ILE A 47 2.54 -9.58 3.43
C ILE A 47 2.87 -10.89 4.15
N LYS A 48 4.02 -11.48 3.88
CA LYS A 48 4.47 -12.70 4.58
C LYS A 48 4.61 -12.49 6.08
N GLY A 49 4.93 -11.29 6.50
CA GLY A 49 5.07 -10.95 7.92
C GLY A 49 3.76 -10.91 8.69
N GLY A 50 2.62 -10.80 8.01
CA GLY A 50 1.30 -10.71 8.63
C GLY A 50 0.94 -9.28 9.03
N ALA A 51 -0.08 -9.14 9.86
CA ALA A 51 -0.62 -7.84 10.26
C ALA A 51 0.42 -6.95 10.93
N LEU A 52 0.30 -5.65 10.69
CA LEU A 52 1.25 -4.64 11.14
C LEU A 52 0.65 -3.77 12.25
N SER A 53 1.43 -3.48 13.29
CA SER A 53 1.06 -2.45 14.26
C SER A 53 1.54 -1.08 13.79
N ALA A 54 2.75 -1.00 13.24
CA ALA A 54 3.32 0.23 12.68
C ALA A 54 4.16 -0.10 11.45
N PHE A 55 4.23 0.86 10.54
CA PHE A 55 4.87 0.66 9.24
C PHE A 55 5.83 1.80 8.95
N CYS A 56 7.05 1.47 8.57
CA CYS A 56 8.12 2.42 8.30
C CYS A 56 8.76 2.17 6.93
N SER A 57 9.64 3.08 6.52
CA SER A 57 10.27 3.07 5.21
C SER A 57 11.17 1.86 4.94
N SER A 58 11.62 1.17 6.00
CA SER A 58 12.44 -0.03 5.86
C SER A 58 11.84 -1.19 6.62
N SER A 59 12.08 -2.41 6.15
CA SER A 59 11.57 -3.61 6.81
C SER A 59 12.14 -3.78 8.23
N SER A 60 13.34 -3.26 8.49
CA SER A 60 13.98 -3.37 9.80
C SER A 60 13.32 -2.48 10.85
N SER A 61 12.62 -1.41 10.45
CA SER A 61 11.93 -0.51 11.37
C SER A 61 10.40 -0.71 11.36
N THR A 62 9.92 -1.69 10.60
CA THR A 62 8.50 -2.06 10.55
C THR A 62 8.15 -2.97 11.71
N PHE A 63 7.08 -2.66 12.42
CA PHE A 63 6.64 -3.44 13.59
C PHE A 63 5.43 -4.30 13.24
N TYR A 64 5.60 -5.61 13.34
CA TYR A 64 4.51 -6.57 13.15
C TYR A 64 3.81 -6.85 14.47
N ILE A 65 2.53 -7.18 14.41
CA ILE A 65 1.76 -7.52 15.62
C ILE A 65 2.39 -8.72 16.34
N ARG A 66 2.90 -9.70 15.59
CA ARG A 66 3.59 -10.88 16.16
C ARG A 66 4.82 -10.52 16.99
N ASP A 67 5.48 -9.39 16.69
CA ASP A 67 6.70 -8.96 17.40
C ASP A 67 6.40 -8.42 18.80
N GLY A 68 5.14 -8.14 19.09
CA GLY A 68 4.69 -7.76 20.42
C GLY A 68 4.43 -8.93 21.36
N GLY A 69 4.84 -10.13 20.99
CA GLY A 69 4.66 -11.33 21.81
C GLY A 69 3.36 -12.08 21.54
N GLU A 70 2.55 -11.60 20.64
CA GLU A 70 1.33 -12.31 20.24
C GLU A 70 1.64 -13.38 19.20
N SER A 71 1.02 -14.55 19.33
CA SER A 71 1.14 -15.59 18.32
C SER A 71 0.45 -15.13 17.02
N LEU A 72 0.90 -15.66 15.88
CA LEU A 72 0.30 -15.34 14.59
C LEU A 72 -1.02 -16.11 14.43
N HIS A 73 -2.11 -15.51 14.91
CA HIS A 73 -3.46 -16.04 14.75
C HIS A 73 -3.97 -15.80 13.33
N ASP A 74 -5.02 -16.49 12.92
CA ASP A 74 -5.62 -16.32 11.59
C ASP A 74 -6.03 -14.87 11.36
N SER A 75 -6.51 -14.16 12.38
CA SER A 75 -6.86 -12.75 12.29
C SER A 75 -5.67 -11.83 12.03
N ASN A 76 -4.44 -12.29 12.31
CA ASN A 76 -3.21 -11.51 12.11
C ASN A 76 -2.43 -11.95 10.87
N ARG A 77 -2.96 -12.91 10.12
CA ARG A 77 -2.34 -13.36 8.87
C ARG A 77 -2.86 -12.55 7.69
N SER A 78 -2.19 -12.68 6.55
CA SER A 78 -2.71 -12.11 5.32
C SER A 78 -4.06 -12.74 4.98
N ARG A 79 -4.90 -11.98 4.29
CA ARG A 79 -6.21 -12.42 3.79
C ARG A 79 -6.27 -12.23 2.30
N THR A 80 -7.02 -13.09 1.63
CA THR A 80 -7.24 -12.99 0.19
C THR A 80 -8.65 -12.49 -0.06
N TYR A 81 -8.76 -11.39 -0.80
CA TYR A 81 -10.03 -10.79 -1.21
C TYR A 81 -10.32 -11.20 -2.65
N SER A 82 -11.59 -11.40 -2.98
CA SER A 82 -12.01 -11.92 -4.28
C SER A 82 -11.73 -10.98 -5.45
N GLY A 83 -11.55 -9.70 -5.18
CA GLY A 83 -11.26 -8.70 -6.20
C GLY A 83 -11.28 -7.30 -5.62
N ILE A 84 -11.14 -6.32 -6.51
CA ILE A 84 -11.08 -4.89 -6.13
C ILE A 84 -12.36 -4.45 -5.41
N THR A 85 -13.53 -4.91 -5.86
CA THR A 85 -14.81 -4.53 -5.27
C THR A 85 -15.00 -5.05 -3.85
N ASP A 86 -14.36 -6.18 -3.52
CA ASP A 86 -14.41 -6.76 -2.19
C ASP A 86 -13.35 -6.15 -1.25
N TYR A 87 -12.37 -5.47 -1.80
CA TYR A 87 -11.21 -4.94 -1.06
C TYR A 87 -11.47 -3.51 -0.58
N CYS A 88 -12.40 -3.35 0.36
CA CYS A 88 -12.77 -2.04 0.88
C CYS A 88 -13.14 -2.05 2.37
N HIS A 89 -12.56 -2.98 3.14
CA HIS A 89 -12.95 -3.19 4.54
C HIS A 89 -12.42 -2.15 5.52
N GLN A 90 -11.36 -1.43 5.16
CA GLN A 90 -10.82 -0.37 6.01
C GLN A 90 -11.12 1.01 5.41
N SER A 91 -10.88 2.06 6.17
CA SER A 91 -11.05 3.42 5.66
C SER A 91 -10.06 3.74 4.54
N HIS A 92 -8.89 3.11 4.58
CA HIS A 92 -7.82 3.29 3.60
C HIS A 92 -7.33 1.91 3.15
N ASN A 93 -7.41 1.65 1.86
CA ASN A 93 -7.00 0.36 1.30
C ASN A 93 -6.03 0.58 0.15
N TYR A 94 -4.87 -0.06 0.23
CA TYR A 94 -3.79 0.10 -0.75
C TYR A 94 -3.49 -1.24 -1.40
N PHE A 95 -3.27 -1.26 -2.71
CA PHE A 95 -2.76 -2.46 -3.37
C PHE A 95 -1.81 -2.11 -4.50
N TYR A 96 -0.83 -2.99 -4.70
CA TYR A 96 0.14 -2.88 -5.79
C TYR A 96 -0.27 -3.77 -6.96
N ASP A 97 -0.27 -3.23 -8.17
CA ASP A 97 -0.51 -3.99 -9.40
C ASP A 97 0.83 -4.27 -10.09
N PRO A 98 1.33 -5.51 -10.05
CA PRO A 98 2.63 -5.83 -10.65
C PRO A 98 2.68 -5.67 -12.17
N LYS A 99 1.56 -5.84 -12.87
CA LYS A 99 1.51 -5.69 -14.33
C LYS A 99 1.67 -4.24 -14.75
N LYS A 100 1.01 -3.33 -14.02
CA LYS A 100 1.11 -1.89 -14.26
C LYS A 100 2.27 -1.24 -13.54
N LYS A 101 2.89 -1.97 -12.59
CA LYS A 101 3.95 -1.45 -11.71
C LYS A 101 3.51 -0.18 -11.01
N GLU A 102 2.30 -0.20 -10.48
CA GLU A 102 1.68 0.98 -9.88
C GLU A 102 0.89 0.63 -8.63
N TRP A 103 0.92 1.55 -7.64
CA TRP A 103 0.09 1.48 -6.45
C TRP A 103 -1.28 2.09 -6.72
N PHE A 104 -2.31 1.49 -6.12
CA PHE A 104 -3.69 1.96 -6.16
C PHE A 104 -4.21 2.17 -4.75
N PHE A 105 -5.21 3.03 -4.64
CA PHE A 105 -5.83 3.40 -3.38
C PHE A 105 -7.34 3.32 -3.51
N ILE A 106 -8.01 2.68 -2.52
CA ILE A 106 -9.47 2.58 -2.48
C ILE A 106 -9.98 3.18 -1.18
N ARG A 107 -10.91 4.11 -1.30
CA ARG A 107 -11.62 4.71 -0.18
C ARG A 107 -13.08 4.89 -0.56
N GLN A 108 -14.02 4.37 0.27
CA GLN A 108 -15.46 4.53 0.06
C GLN A 108 -15.89 4.14 -1.37
N ASN A 109 -15.45 2.99 -1.85
CA ASN A 109 -15.75 2.47 -3.19
C ASN A 109 -15.14 3.25 -4.36
N ASN A 110 -14.30 4.23 -4.09
CA ASN A 110 -13.55 4.95 -5.13
C ASN A 110 -12.15 4.38 -5.25
N CYS A 111 -11.80 3.89 -6.43
CA CYS A 111 -10.47 3.37 -6.73
C CYS A 111 -9.72 4.38 -7.61
N MET A 112 -8.52 4.74 -7.19
CA MET A 112 -7.67 5.67 -7.96
C MET A 112 -6.21 5.26 -7.80
N THR A 113 -5.33 5.80 -8.66
CA THR A 113 -3.90 5.58 -8.45
C THR A 113 -3.46 6.26 -7.15
N LEU A 114 -2.51 5.64 -6.45
CA LEU A 114 -1.99 6.23 -5.22
C LEU A 114 -1.31 7.58 -5.49
N ALA A 115 -0.62 7.71 -6.63
CA ALA A 115 -0.04 8.98 -7.05
C ALA A 115 -1.09 10.10 -7.11
N SER A 116 -2.24 9.82 -7.72
CA SER A 116 -3.34 10.78 -7.83
C SER A 116 -3.89 11.17 -6.45
N ALA A 117 -4.06 10.18 -5.57
CA ALA A 117 -4.56 10.42 -4.21
C ALA A 117 -3.58 11.29 -3.41
N LEU A 118 -2.29 11.00 -3.48
CA LEU A 118 -1.25 11.77 -2.79
C LEU A 118 -1.16 13.20 -3.30
N MET A 119 -1.32 13.41 -4.60
CA MET A 119 -1.29 14.75 -5.19
C MET A 119 -2.42 15.63 -4.70
N ARG A 120 -3.55 15.03 -4.34
CA ARG A 120 -4.73 15.75 -3.83
C ARG A 120 -4.71 15.96 -2.32
N ASP A 121 -3.82 15.26 -1.60
CA ASP A 121 -3.79 15.32 -0.14
C ASP A 121 -3.05 16.59 0.32
N GLY A 122 -3.73 17.41 1.11
CA GLY A 122 -3.17 18.65 1.66
C GLY A 122 -2.05 18.42 2.68
N ASN A 123 -1.92 17.21 3.22
CA ASN A 123 -0.88 16.86 4.18
C ASN A 123 0.43 16.40 3.53
N ILE A 124 0.46 16.26 2.21
CA ILE A 124 1.69 15.92 1.48
C ILE A 124 2.42 17.22 1.13
N SER A 125 3.72 17.26 1.42
CA SER A 125 4.54 18.44 1.16
C SER A 125 4.67 18.73 -0.34
N LYS A 126 4.96 19.99 -0.68
CA LYS A 126 5.21 20.39 -2.07
C LYS A 126 6.42 19.66 -2.64
N GLU A 127 7.43 19.44 -1.82
CA GLU A 127 8.63 18.68 -2.21
C GLU A 127 8.27 17.25 -2.60
N ASP A 128 7.49 16.58 -1.77
CA ASP A 128 7.05 15.21 -2.05
C ASP A 128 6.14 15.15 -3.27
N LYS A 129 5.27 16.13 -3.46
CA LYS A 129 4.45 16.21 -4.67
C LYS A 129 5.30 16.37 -5.93
N GLY A 130 6.40 17.12 -5.84
CA GLY A 130 7.37 17.24 -6.92
C GLY A 130 8.03 15.89 -7.25
N ARG A 131 8.40 15.12 -6.24
CA ARG A 131 8.96 13.77 -6.41
C ARG A 131 7.96 12.82 -7.06
N ILE A 132 6.68 12.90 -6.69
CA ILE A 132 5.61 12.09 -7.29
C ILE A 132 5.47 12.41 -8.77
N ARG A 133 5.49 13.69 -9.15
CA ARG A 133 5.40 14.10 -10.56
C ARG A 133 6.57 13.56 -11.38
N LYS A 134 7.78 13.63 -10.85
CA LYS A 134 8.99 13.10 -11.51
C LYS A 134 8.89 11.59 -11.72
N PHE A 135 8.43 10.87 -10.71
CA PHE A 135 8.25 9.42 -10.79
C PHE A 135 7.22 9.06 -11.88
N SER A 136 6.08 9.73 -11.90
CA SER A 136 5.02 9.47 -12.88
C SER A 136 5.49 9.78 -14.31
N LEU A 137 6.25 10.86 -14.49
CA LEU A 137 6.82 11.21 -15.79
C LEU A 137 7.82 10.16 -16.26
N LYS A 138 8.67 9.66 -15.37
CA LYS A 138 9.63 8.62 -15.69
C LYS A 138 8.94 7.33 -16.13
N GLN A 139 7.86 6.95 -15.46
CA GLN A 139 7.07 5.78 -15.86
C GLN A 139 6.48 5.95 -17.25
N LYS A 140 5.91 7.11 -17.57
CA LYS A 140 5.35 7.39 -18.89
C LYS A 140 6.41 7.32 -19.98
N ILE A 141 7.60 7.84 -19.73
CA ILE A 141 8.71 7.78 -20.67
C ILE A 141 9.10 6.32 -20.93
N ASN A 142 9.21 5.50 -19.88
CA ASN A 142 9.55 4.09 -20.00
C ASN A 142 8.49 3.33 -20.83
N GLU A 143 7.22 3.63 -20.65
CA GLU A 143 6.13 3.04 -21.46
C GLU A 143 6.27 3.40 -22.93
N ILE A 144 6.59 4.66 -23.25
CA ILE A 144 6.75 5.14 -24.63
C ILE A 144 7.91 4.45 -25.33
N ILE A 145 9.03 4.24 -24.64
CA ILE A 145 10.21 3.59 -25.23
C ILE A 145 10.19 2.07 -25.13
N GLY A 146 9.10 1.50 -24.62
CA GLY A 146 8.90 0.05 -24.61
C GLY A 146 9.64 -0.73 -23.52
N GLU A 147 10.02 -0.05 -22.45
CA GLU A 147 10.70 -0.70 -21.32
C GLU A 147 9.76 -0.93 -20.13
#